data_1aa87e0a49b02f5566ce899fda6bc4e4
#
_entry.id   1aa87e0a49b02f5566ce899fda6bc4e4
#
_cell.length_a   1.000
_cell.length_b   1.000
_cell.length_c   1.000
_cell.angle_alpha   90.00
_cell.angle_beta   90.00
_cell.angle_gamma   90.00
#
_symmetry.space_group_name_H-M   'P 1'
#
loop_
_entity.id
_entity.type
_entity.pdbx_description
1 polymer ?
#
loop_
_entity_poly.entity_id
_entity_poly.type
_entity_poly.pdbx_seq_one_letter_code
_entity_poly.pdbx_strand_id
1 'polypeptide(L)'
;MQLRPVIASAGLLAGTLVAVSGPPAQAATTRYEAEASPSVCTGTIDSDWAGFSGSGFCNGDNGTGGYAQFTVNASAAGTATLHIRFANGTTTARPANITVNGTTAGTASFEGTGAWSTWATKTLTVPVRAGANTVRLGPTTSAGLPNVDYVDVETGGSEPQPTGPVLYVAPNGTDGAAGTQSAPTTLTSAISRISAGGTIYLRGGTYRHSQTVTIPAGRNGTAGDRTELFAHPGETPVLNFSAQSEDPANRGLAVNASYWHVKGIVVERAGDNGIFLSGSNNVIERTVTRFNRDSGLQLSRALSSTPKDQWPSNNLILSAESHDNADSDGEDADGFAPKLTVGPGNVFRHTVAHHNIDDGYDLYTKSDTGPIGAVTIEDSLAFGNGTLSDGSQAGNGDRNGYKLGGEDIAVPHVVRRNIAYGNGKHGFTYNRNTGTMQISDNVGVGNEQRNFNFDSGSTSVFRTNTSCDSGSNDRTIGDADGSNQFWTGTNGSRCSSYAGALRWSFASDGRLVVTFGGAQ
;
A
#
# COMPACT_ATOMS: atom_id res chain seq x y z
N MET A 1 -6.59 -17.95 81.18
CA MET A 1 -5.41 -17.45 80.50
C MET A 1 -5.40 -18.10 79.13
N GLN A 2 -6.02 -17.44 78.12
CA GLN A 2 -6.15 -17.99 76.80
C GLN A 2 -5.30 -17.12 75.84
N LEU A 3 -4.33 -17.75 75.21
CA LEU A 3 -3.47 -17.17 74.19
C LEU A 3 -4.24 -17.15 72.88
N ARG A 4 -4.35 -15.97 72.25
CA ARG A 4 -4.83 -15.79 70.86
C ARG A 4 -3.65 -15.79 69.88
N PRO A 5 -3.72 -16.46 68.77
CA PRO A 5 -2.67 -16.38 67.77
C PRO A 5 -2.81 -15.09 66.90
N VAL A 6 -1.69 -14.44 66.64
CA VAL A 6 -1.54 -13.30 65.71
C VAL A 6 -1.35 -13.87 64.34
N ILE A 7 -2.25 -13.52 63.40
CA ILE A 7 -2.12 -13.82 61.96
C ILE A 7 -1.37 -12.65 61.32
N ALA A 8 -0.18 -12.93 60.85
CA ALA A 8 0.59 -12.00 60.03
C ALA A 8 0.12 -12.09 58.55
N SER A 9 -0.46 -11.01 58.05
CA SER A 9 -0.83 -10.87 56.65
C SER A 9 0.40 -10.48 55.84
N ALA A 10 0.90 -11.37 55.00
CA ALA A 10 1.91 -11.04 53.98
C ALA A 10 1.20 -10.40 52.78
N GLY A 11 1.40 -9.11 52.60
CA GLY A 11 0.93 -8.39 51.39
C GLY A 11 1.83 -8.71 50.20
N LEU A 12 1.26 -9.33 49.18
CA LEU A 12 1.89 -9.53 47.87
C LEU A 12 1.80 -8.22 47.10
N LEU A 13 2.93 -7.52 46.91
CA LEU A 13 3.03 -6.43 45.91
C LEU A 13 3.13 -7.07 44.54
N ALA A 14 2.06 -7.02 43.75
CA ALA A 14 2.08 -7.29 42.34
C ALA A 14 2.68 -6.07 41.62
N GLY A 15 3.94 -6.13 41.27
CA GLY A 15 4.58 -5.16 40.36
C GLY A 15 4.06 -5.34 38.94
N THR A 16 3.30 -4.37 38.44
CA THR A 16 2.95 -4.28 37.02
C THR A 16 4.20 -3.91 36.23
N LEU A 17 4.77 -4.88 35.50
CA LEU A 17 5.73 -4.61 34.45
C LEU A 17 4.97 -3.91 33.30
N VAL A 18 5.18 -2.61 33.14
CA VAL A 18 4.83 -1.90 31.92
C VAL A 18 5.86 -2.28 30.87
N ALA A 19 5.48 -3.15 29.94
CA ALA A 19 6.29 -3.40 28.74
C ALA A 19 6.26 -2.12 27.88
N VAL A 20 7.35 -1.37 27.88
CA VAL A 20 7.57 -0.29 26.91
C VAL A 20 7.83 -0.97 25.58
N SER A 21 6.82 -0.99 24.68
CA SER A 21 7.03 -1.36 23.29
C SER A 21 7.96 -0.33 22.67
N GLY A 22 9.17 -0.73 22.34
CA GLY A 22 10.11 0.07 21.55
C GLY A 22 9.51 0.43 20.18
N PRO A 23 10.01 1.47 19.52
CA PRO A 23 9.60 1.80 18.16
C PRO A 23 9.85 0.59 17.25
N PRO A 24 9.02 0.40 16.20
CA PRO A 24 9.22 -0.70 15.24
C PRO A 24 10.66 -0.67 14.73
N ALA A 25 11.32 -1.81 14.72
CA ALA A 25 12.68 -1.93 14.24
C ALA A 25 12.72 -1.47 12.78
N GLN A 26 13.42 -0.37 12.53
CA GLN A 26 13.70 0.13 11.19
C GLN A 26 14.50 -0.96 10.47
N ALA A 27 14.15 -1.27 9.21
CA ALA A 27 14.89 -2.23 8.41
C ALA A 27 16.37 -1.82 8.40
N ALA A 28 17.22 -2.68 8.93
CA ALA A 28 18.65 -2.38 8.99
C ALA A 28 19.25 -2.50 7.60
N THR A 29 19.78 -1.42 7.07
CA THR A 29 20.57 -1.43 5.84
C THR A 29 21.95 -2.00 6.12
N THR A 30 22.32 -3.06 5.41
CA THR A 30 23.67 -3.65 5.51
C THR A 30 24.42 -3.39 4.22
N ARG A 31 25.61 -2.80 4.33
CA ARG A 31 26.49 -2.54 3.19
C ARG A 31 27.42 -3.71 2.92
N TYR A 32 27.56 -4.03 1.62
CA TYR A 32 28.48 -5.02 1.09
C TYR A 32 29.34 -4.34 0.04
N GLU A 33 30.59 -4.02 0.39
CA GLU A 33 31.58 -3.38 -0.49
C GLU A 33 32.05 -4.38 -1.57
N ALA A 34 32.30 -3.89 -2.78
CA ALA A 34 32.73 -4.73 -3.89
C ALA A 34 34.15 -5.29 -3.72
N GLU A 35 35.00 -4.55 -3.03
CA GLU A 35 36.39 -4.95 -2.72
C GLU A 35 36.49 -5.83 -1.47
N ALA A 36 35.43 -5.91 -0.66
CA ALA A 36 35.50 -6.66 0.61
C ALA A 36 35.10 -8.12 0.41
N SER A 37 35.92 -9.07 0.92
CA SER A 37 35.54 -10.49 0.98
C SER A 37 34.25 -10.68 1.79
N PRO A 38 33.30 -11.54 1.35
CA PRO A 38 33.39 -12.52 0.27
C PRO A 38 32.85 -12.06 -1.10
N SER A 39 32.83 -10.75 -1.40
CA SER A 39 32.45 -10.26 -2.73
C SER A 39 33.47 -10.71 -3.80
N VAL A 40 32.98 -10.86 -5.03
CA VAL A 40 33.82 -11.30 -6.17
C VAL A 40 33.64 -10.30 -7.32
N CYS A 41 34.76 -9.81 -7.85
CA CYS A 41 34.86 -9.00 -9.06
C CYS A 41 35.67 -9.75 -10.10
N THR A 42 35.17 -9.95 -11.32
CA THR A 42 35.90 -10.60 -12.42
C THR A 42 36.82 -9.66 -13.20
N GLY A 43 37.13 -8.53 -12.69
CA GLY A 43 38.07 -7.57 -13.25
C GLY A 43 39.07 -7.19 -12.19
N THR A 44 39.24 -5.90 -12.01
CA THR A 44 40.14 -5.32 -11.02
C THR A 44 39.33 -4.57 -9.95
N ILE A 45 39.95 -4.49 -8.76
CA ILE A 45 39.50 -3.52 -7.77
C ILE A 45 40.34 -2.28 -7.98
N ASP A 46 39.72 -1.21 -8.44
CA ASP A 46 40.35 0.04 -8.79
C ASP A 46 40.03 1.15 -7.77
N SER A 47 40.85 2.21 -7.74
CA SER A 47 40.66 3.36 -6.84
C SER A 47 40.99 4.69 -7.51
N ASP A 48 41.08 4.71 -8.84
CA ASP A 48 41.50 5.85 -9.66
C ASP A 48 40.42 6.90 -9.90
N TRP A 49 39.16 6.59 -9.62
CA TRP A 49 38.02 7.51 -9.75
C TRP A 49 37.46 7.91 -8.38
N ALA A 50 37.56 9.18 -8.02
CA ALA A 50 37.12 9.67 -6.72
C ALA A 50 35.62 9.47 -6.46
N GLY A 51 35.25 9.37 -5.18
CA GLY A 51 33.84 9.34 -4.71
C GLY A 51 33.29 7.97 -4.40
N PHE A 52 34.08 6.89 -4.52
CA PHE A 52 33.73 5.55 -4.02
C PHE A 52 33.82 5.48 -2.48
N SER A 53 33.26 4.43 -1.90
CA SER A 53 33.39 4.10 -0.48
C SER A 53 34.45 3.00 -0.26
N GLY A 54 34.82 2.75 0.98
CA GLY A 54 35.80 1.72 1.29
C GLY A 54 37.20 2.00 0.71
N SER A 55 37.84 0.97 0.17
CA SER A 55 39.21 1.04 -0.39
C SER A 55 39.26 0.98 -1.93
N GLY A 56 38.14 0.78 -2.61
CA GLY A 56 38.08 0.70 -4.07
C GLY A 56 36.68 0.30 -4.58
N PHE A 57 36.59 0.03 -5.85
CA PHE A 57 35.34 -0.40 -6.53
C PHE A 57 35.67 -1.50 -7.55
N CYS A 58 34.69 -2.31 -7.89
CA CYS A 58 34.81 -3.32 -8.95
C CYS A 58 34.75 -2.65 -10.33
N ASN A 59 35.86 -2.69 -11.07
CA ASN A 59 35.91 -2.44 -12.50
C ASN A 59 35.91 -3.79 -13.21
N GLY A 60 34.71 -4.28 -13.53
CA GLY A 60 34.50 -5.61 -14.11
C GLY A 60 35.05 -5.73 -15.52
N ASP A 61 35.48 -6.93 -15.92
CA ASP A 61 35.89 -7.22 -17.29
C ASP A 61 34.79 -6.81 -18.29
N ASN A 62 35.21 -6.17 -19.39
CA ASN A 62 34.28 -5.89 -20.48
C ASN A 62 33.86 -7.19 -21.18
N GLY A 63 32.57 -7.33 -21.47
CA GLY A 63 32.01 -8.50 -22.10
C GLY A 63 30.96 -9.19 -21.24
N THR A 64 30.19 -10.10 -21.84
CA THR A 64 29.06 -10.78 -21.17
C THR A 64 29.50 -11.85 -20.16
N GLY A 65 30.78 -12.18 -20.09
CA GLY A 65 31.34 -13.14 -19.13
C GLY A 65 31.78 -12.55 -17.80
N GLY A 66 31.95 -11.20 -17.75
CA GLY A 66 32.30 -10.50 -16.52
C GLY A 66 31.14 -10.51 -15.51
N TYR A 67 31.45 -10.32 -14.22
CA TYR A 67 30.41 -10.14 -13.19
C TYR A 67 30.96 -9.50 -11.92
N ALA A 68 30.03 -8.90 -11.15
CA ALA A 68 30.23 -8.60 -9.74
C ALA A 68 29.27 -9.45 -8.92
N GLN A 69 29.73 -10.08 -7.83
CA GLN A 69 28.92 -10.93 -6.98
C GLN A 69 29.10 -10.59 -5.51
N PHE A 70 28.01 -10.50 -4.80
CA PHE A 70 27.94 -10.21 -3.37
C PHE A 70 27.32 -11.38 -2.63
N THR A 71 27.81 -11.69 -1.44
CA THR A 71 27.17 -12.64 -0.53
C THR A 71 26.43 -11.83 0.53
N VAL A 72 25.11 -11.78 0.39
CA VAL A 72 24.24 -10.99 1.28
C VAL A 72 23.52 -11.90 2.25
N ASN A 73 23.40 -11.49 3.51
CA ASN A 73 22.69 -12.27 4.52
C ASN A 73 21.30 -11.69 4.78
N ALA A 74 20.29 -12.54 4.76
CA ALA A 74 18.93 -12.21 5.15
C ALA A 74 18.54 -13.00 6.41
N SER A 75 17.94 -12.34 7.38
CA SER A 75 17.49 -12.98 8.62
C SER A 75 16.35 -13.98 8.40
N ALA A 76 15.54 -13.75 7.36
CA ALA A 76 14.42 -14.59 6.96
C ALA A 76 14.32 -14.66 5.42
N ALA A 77 13.55 -15.63 4.93
CA ALA A 77 13.13 -15.67 3.53
C ALA A 77 12.12 -14.55 3.26
N GLY A 78 12.18 -13.94 2.06
CA GLY A 78 11.30 -12.84 1.70
C GLY A 78 11.86 -12.04 0.54
N THR A 79 11.71 -10.74 0.57
CA THR A 79 12.27 -9.80 -0.40
C THR A 79 13.35 -8.94 0.25
N ALA A 80 14.38 -8.59 -0.51
CA ALA A 80 15.39 -7.61 -0.15
C ALA A 80 15.40 -6.49 -1.19
N THR A 81 15.54 -5.25 -0.73
CA THR A 81 15.80 -4.11 -1.60
C THR A 81 17.31 -3.93 -1.72
N LEU A 82 17.81 -3.96 -2.94
CA LEU A 82 19.21 -3.73 -3.27
C LEU A 82 19.37 -2.28 -3.74
N HIS A 83 20.28 -1.54 -3.14
CA HIS A 83 20.72 -0.22 -3.59
C HIS A 83 22.15 -0.37 -4.12
N ILE A 84 22.28 -0.56 -5.43
CA ILE A 84 23.56 -0.79 -6.10
C ILE A 84 24.17 0.56 -6.46
N ARG A 85 25.29 0.91 -5.85
CA ARG A 85 26.05 2.12 -6.18
C ARG A 85 26.98 1.85 -7.34
N PHE A 86 26.88 2.68 -8.38
CA PHE A 86 27.62 2.50 -9.62
C PHE A 86 28.06 3.83 -10.24
N ALA A 87 29.09 3.77 -11.11
CA ALA A 87 29.45 4.85 -12.01
C ALA A 87 29.57 4.31 -13.44
N ASN A 88 28.93 5.01 -14.40
CA ASN A 88 29.01 4.73 -15.82
C ASN A 88 29.42 6.02 -16.56
N GLY A 89 30.72 6.21 -16.79
CA GLY A 89 31.24 7.40 -17.48
C GLY A 89 30.94 7.46 -18.97
N THR A 90 30.24 6.46 -19.53
CA THR A 90 29.82 6.45 -20.94
C THR A 90 28.42 7.04 -21.13
N THR A 91 28.04 7.37 -22.36
CA THR A 91 26.69 7.83 -22.71
C THR A 91 25.71 6.67 -22.96
N THR A 92 26.22 5.43 -23.04
CA THR A 92 25.42 4.24 -23.31
C THR A 92 25.16 3.48 -22.02
N ALA A 93 23.91 3.08 -21.80
CA ALA A 93 23.53 2.25 -20.67
C ALA A 93 24.24 0.89 -20.70
N ARG A 94 24.59 0.37 -19.52
CA ARG A 94 25.22 -0.94 -19.32
C ARG A 94 24.26 -1.88 -18.59
N PRO A 95 23.37 -2.59 -19.31
CA PRO A 95 22.39 -3.46 -18.69
C PRO A 95 23.01 -4.75 -18.15
N ALA A 96 22.47 -5.24 -17.03
CA ALA A 96 22.89 -6.49 -16.41
C ALA A 96 21.70 -7.33 -15.93
N ASN A 97 21.81 -8.65 -16.04
CA ASN A 97 20.93 -9.58 -15.36
C ASN A 97 21.34 -9.64 -13.88
N ILE A 98 20.33 -9.56 -13.02
CA ILE A 98 20.48 -9.75 -11.58
C ILE A 98 20.04 -11.17 -11.25
N THR A 99 20.98 -12.00 -10.80
CA THR A 99 20.66 -13.37 -10.36
C THR A 99 20.82 -13.50 -8.85
N VAL A 100 19.88 -14.18 -8.22
CA VAL A 100 19.93 -14.52 -6.80
C VAL A 100 19.95 -16.02 -6.64
N ASN A 101 20.97 -16.54 -5.96
CA ASN A 101 21.17 -17.99 -5.77
C ASN A 101 21.12 -18.79 -7.09
N GLY A 102 21.67 -18.20 -8.18
CA GLY A 102 21.71 -18.79 -9.50
C GLY A 102 20.44 -18.63 -10.35
N THR A 103 19.36 -18.07 -9.81
CA THR A 103 18.10 -17.81 -10.52
C THR A 103 18.01 -16.33 -10.92
N THR A 104 17.63 -16.03 -12.16
CA THR A 104 17.44 -14.64 -12.61
C THR A 104 16.24 -14.03 -11.88
N ALA A 105 16.51 -12.97 -11.11
CA ALA A 105 15.50 -12.21 -10.38
C ALA A 105 14.99 -10.99 -11.17
N GLY A 106 15.77 -10.53 -12.16
CA GLY A 106 15.38 -9.40 -13.00
C GLY A 106 16.55 -8.87 -13.83
N THR A 107 16.33 -7.76 -14.54
CA THR A 107 17.34 -7.04 -15.31
C THR A 107 17.39 -5.59 -14.83
N ALA A 108 18.57 -5.04 -14.65
CA ALA A 108 18.79 -3.63 -14.32
C ALA A 108 19.55 -2.93 -15.45
N SER A 109 19.12 -1.74 -15.81
CA SER A 109 19.84 -0.85 -16.72
C SER A 109 20.61 0.18 -15.89
N PHE A 110 21.91 0.33 -16.16
CA PHE A 110 22.81 1.28 -15.50
C PHE A 110 23.13 2.41 -16.48
N GLU A 111 22.38 3.49 -16.39
CA GLU A 111 22.46 4.63 -17.29
C GLU A 111 23.80 5.36 -17.13
N GLY A 112 24.18 6.17 -18.15
CA GLY A 112 25.36 7.01 -18.06
C GLY A 112 25.25 8.03 -16.93
N THR A 113 26.30 8.14 -16.10
CA THR A 113 26.36 9.10 -14.99
C THR A 113 27.11 10.37 -15.34
N GLY A 114 27.58 10.49 -16.59
CA GLY A 114 28.30 11.64 -17.12
C GLY A 114 29.81 11.57 -16.91
N ALA A 115 30.30 10.92 -15.87
CA ALA A 115 31.73 10.68 -15.61
C ALA A 115 31.92 9.44 -14.75
N TRP A 116 33.12 8.82 -14.83
CA TRP A 116 33.48 7.68 -13.98
C TRP A 116 33.64 8.04 -12.49
N SER A 117 33.79 9.32 -12.19
CA SER A 117 33.80 9.84 -10.81
C SER A 117 32.42 10.31 -10.31
N THR A 118 31.34 10.17 -11.13
CA THR A 118 29.96 10.50 -10.75
C THR A 118 29.22 9.23 -10.43
N TRP A 119 28.89 9.05 -9.17
CA TRP A 119 28.26 7.85 -8.65
C TRP A 119 26.74 8.03 -8.52
N ALA A 120 25.98 7.05 -8.95
CA ALA A 120 24.52 6.96 -8.84
C ALA A 120 24.12 5.67 -8.11
N THR A 121 22.86 5.57 -7.73
CA THR A 121 22.31 4.36 -7.09
C THR A 121 21.20 3.79 -7.94
N LYS A 122 21.25 2.49 -8.21
CA LYS A 122 20.19 1.73 -8.82
C LYS A 122 19.50 0.90 -7.76
N THR A 123 18.18 1.09 -7.62
CA THR A 123 17.37 0.36 -6.63
C THR A 123 16.55 -0.70 -7.34
N LEU A 124 16.48 -1.91 -6.77
CA LEU A 124 15.64 -3.01 -7.23
C LEU A 124 15.32 -3.97 -6.07
N THR A 125 14.19 -4.67 -6.18
CA THR A 125 13.76 -5.67 -5.19
C THR A 125 14.00 -7.07 -5.73
N VAL A 126 14.56 -7.95 -4.89
CA VAL A 126 14.88 -9.33 -5.26
C VAL A 126 14.39 -10.32 -4.19
N PRO A 127 14.02 -11.57 -4.56
CA PRO A 127 13.72 -12.60 -3.59
C PRO A 127 14.99 -13.10 -2.91
N VAL A 128 14.92 -13.32 -1.59
CA VAL A 128 16.01 -13.89 -0.78
C VAL A 128 15.49 -15.03 0.10
N ARG A 129 16.37 -15.97 0.44
CA ARG A 129 16.11 -17.00 1.46
C ARG A 129 16.78 -16.63 2.78
N ALA A 130 16.35 -17.21 3.88
CA ALA A 130 17.04 -17.06 5.15
C ALA A 130 18.51 -17.51 5.05
N GLY A 131 19.40 -16.77 5.70
CA GLY A 131 20.84 -16.99 5.66
C GLY A 131 21.52 -16.35 4.46
N ALA A 132 22.64 -16.93 4.01
CA ALA A 132 23.46 -16.40 2.94
C ALA A 132 22.79 -16.58 1.55
N ASN A 133 22.79 -15.47 0.79
CA ASN A 133 22.32 -15.41 -0.59
C ASN A 133 23.43 -14.87 -1.48
N THR A 134 23.63 -15.43 -2.66
CA THR A 134 24.51 -14.87 -3.67
C THR A 134 23.70 -13.94 -4.58
N VAL A 135 24.07 -12.66 -4.64
CA VAL A 135 23.53 -11.68 -5.59
C VAL A 135 24.60 -11.40 -6.63
N ARG A 136 24.31 -11.70 -7.89
CA ARG A 136 25.26 -11.52 -9.00
C ARG A 136 24.69 -10.60 -10.06
N LEU A 137 25.51 -9.63 -10.45
CA LEU A 137 25.29 -8.73 -11.56
C LEU A 137 26.08 -9.29 -12.76
N GLY A 138 25.38 -9.71 -13.81
CA GLY A 138 26.00 -10.25 -15.03
C GLY A 138 25.65 -9.36 -16.23
N PRO A 139 26.61 -8.73 -16.91
CA PRO A 139 26.33 -7.84 -18.05
C PRO A 139 25.67 -8.59 -19.20
N THR A 140 24.76 -7.91 -19.90
CA THR A 140 24.04 -8.49 -21.04
C THR A 140 24.59 -8.02 -22.38
N THR A 141 25.59 -7.12 -22.37
CA THR A 141 26.25 -6.58 -23.56
C THR A 141 27.77 -6.68 -23.47
N SER A 142 28.45 -6.54 -24.58
CA SER A 142 29.93 -6.54 -24.67
C SER A 142 30.58 -5.33 -24.00
N ALA A 143 29.79 -4.31 -23.61
CA ALA A 143 30.30 -3.17 -22.85
C ALA A 143 30.67 -3.53 -21.40
N GLY A 144 30.21 -4.67 -20.90
CA GLY A 144 30.46 -5.09 -19.51
C GLY A 144 29.57 -4.37 -18.48
N LEU A 145 29.93 -4.49 -17.21
CA LEU A 145 29.29 -3.76 -16.10
C LEU A 145 29.76 -2.29 -16.05
N PRO A 146 28.98 -1.39 -15.41
CA PRO A 146 29.56 -0.14 -14.91
C PRO A 146 30.56 -0.43 -13.79
N ASN A 147 31.30 0.56 -13.33
CA ASN A 147 32.00 0.45 -12.06
C ASN A 147 31.00 0.27 -10.94
N VAL A 148 31.18 -0.75 -10.09
CA VAL A 148 30.29 -1.05 -8.98
C VAL A 148 31.04 -0.86 -7.67
N ASP A 149 30.54 0.04 -6.83
CA ASP A 149 31.16 0.41 -5.56
C ASP A 149 30.69 -0.56 -4.45
N TYR A 150 29.41 -0.55 -4.14
CA TYR A 150 28.81 -1.43 -3.13
C TYR A 150 27.35 -1.78 -3.45
N VAL A 151 26.83 -2.71 -2.69
CA VAL A 151 25.40 -2.96 -2.60
C VAL A 151 24.96 -2.77 -1.15
N ASP A 152 24.15 -1.75 -0.91
CA ASP A 152 23.39 -1.63 0.33
C ASP A 152 22.14 -2.51 0.22
N VAL A 153 21.95 -3.38 1.19
CA VAL A 153 20.85 -4.33 1.22
C VAL A 153 19.93 -4.03 2.39
N GLU A 154 18.72 -3.64 2.08
CA GLU A 154 17.64 -3.62 3.03
C GLU A 154 16.91 -4.95 2.90
N THR A 155 17.17 -5.85 3.82
CA THR A 155 16.26 -7.00 3.98
C THR A 155 15.00 -6.46 4.61
N GLY A 156 13.87 -6.63 3.96
CA GLY A 156 12.58 -6.32 4.59
C GLY A 156 12.62 -6.91 5.99
N GLY A 157 12.30 -6.10 6.99
CA GLY A 157 12.29 -6.59 8.36
C GLY A 157 11.56 -7.91 8.36
N SER A 158 12.15 -8.95 8.93
CA SER A 158 11.45 -10.21 9.10
C SER A 158 10.09 -9.88 9.69
N GLU A 159 9.00 -10.26 8.99
CA GLU A 159 7.70 -10.23 9.64
C GLU A 159 7.89 -10.84 11.03
N PRO A 160 7.41 -10.21 12.09
CA PRO A 160 7.54 -10.80 13.42
C PRO A 160 7.07 -12.24 13.32
N GLN A 161 7.90 -13.19 13.78
CA GLN A 161 7.46 -14.58 13.80
C GLN A 161 6.17 -14.63 14.61
N PRO A 162 5.11 -15.28 14.09
CA PRO A 162 3.87 -15.43 14.83
C PRO A 162 4.14 -15.95 16.23
N THR A 163 3.67 -15.23 17.23
CA THR A 163 3.76 -15.64 18.63
C THR A 163 2.60 -16.54 19.05
N GLY A 164 1.53 -16.53 18.24
CA GLY A 164 0.31 -17.30 18.43
C GLY A 164 0.21 -18.55 17.54
N PRO A 165 -0.94 -19.22 17.56
CA PRO A 165 -1.22 -20.35 16.67
C PRO A 165 -1.11 -19.96 15.20
N VAL A 166 -0.54 -20.86 14.38
CA VAL A 166 -0.40 -20.65 12.93
C VAL A 166 -1.22 -21.68 12.17
N LEU A 167 -2.01 -21.23 11.22
CA LEU A 167 -2.75 -22.07 10.28
C LEU A 167 -2.36 -21.73 8.84
N TYR A 168 -2.15 -22.76 8.03
CA TYR A 168 -1.89 -22.63 6.60
C TYR A 168 -3.12 -23.00 5.79
N VAL A 169 -3.40 -22.19 4.80
CA VAL A 169 -4.53 -22.31 3.87
C VAL A 169 -3.99 -22.41 2.45
N ALA A 170 -4.56 -23.28 1.64
CA ALA A 170 -4.19 -23.42 0.22
C ALA A 170 -5.44 -23.57 -0.66
N PRO A 171 -5.38 -23.26 -1.98
CA PRO A 171 -6.52 -23.43 -2.88
C PRO A 171 -7.08 -24.86 -2.91
N ASN A 172 -6.25 -25.86 -2.67
CA ASN A 172 -6.59 -27.28 -2.57
C ASN A 172 -6.69 -27.78 -1.12
N GLY A 173 -6.72 -26.89 -0.13
CA GLY A 173 -6.92 -27.23 1.28
C GLY A 173 -8.28 -27.86 1.53
N THR A 174 -8.40 -28.66 2.59
CA THR A 174 -9.66 -29.32 2.98
C THR A 174 -10.07 -28.94 4.40
N ASP A 175 -11.37 -28.85 4.67
CA ASP A 175 -11.90 -28.39 5.97
C ASP A 175 -11.42 -29.20 7.17
N GLY A 176 -11.26 -30.51 7.02
CA GLY A 176 -10.80 -31.39 8.08
C GLY A 176 -9.26 -31.45 8.25
N ALA A 177 -8.48 -30.79 7.39
CA ALA A 177 -7.03 -30.81 7.46
C ALA A 177 -6.50 -30.09 8.72
N ALA A 178 -5.31 -30.49 9.17
CA ALA A 178 -4.70 -29.94 10.38
C ALA A 178 -4.40 -28.43 10.30
N GLY A 179 -4.26 -27.88 9.08
CA GLY A 179 -3.86 -26.50 8.86
C GLY A 179 -2.36 -26.28 9.02
N THR A 180 -1.56 -27.34 8.88
CA THR A 180 -0.09 -27.24 8.80
C THR A 180 0.33 -26.90 7.38
N GLN A 181 1.59 -26.50 7.19
CA GLN A 181 2.14 -26.22 5.86
C GLN A 181 2.06 -27.42 4.91
N SER A 182 2.22 -28.66 5.44
CA SER A 182 2.11 -29.91 4.67
C SER A 182 0.69 -30.45 4.53
N ALA A 183 -0.26 -29.98 5.35
CA ALA A 183 -1.67 -30.36 5.34
C ALA A 183 -2.55 -29.11 5.52
N PRO A 184 -2.59 -28.19 4.52
CA PRO A 184 -3.30 -26.93 4.61
C PRO A 184 -4.81 -27.15 4.65
N THR A 185 -5.50 -26.25 5.35
CA THR A 185 -6.97 -26.25 5.45
C THR A 185 -7.60 -25.25 4.46
N THR A 186 -8.92 -25.13 4.48
CA THR A 186 -9.65 -24.06 3.74
C THR A 186 -9.62 -22.73 4.52
N LEU A 187 -9.87 -21.62 3.83
CA LEU A 187 -9.90 -20.30 4.45
C LEU A 187 -11.00 -20.20 5.50
N THR A 188 -12.21 -20.66 5.20
CA THR A 188 -13.35 -20.66 6.13
C THR A 188 -13.10 -21.51 7.37
N SER A 189 -12.49 -22.69 7.20
CA SER A 189 -12.06 -23.53 8.33
C SER A 189 -10.99 -22.85 9.18
N ALA A 190 -9.99 -22.21 8.58
CA ALA A 190 -8.96 -21.48 9.31
C ALA A 190 -9.55 -20.30 10.12
N ILE A 191 -10.41 -19.48 9.51
CA ILE A 191 -11.09 -18.37 10.20
C ILE A 191 -11.91 -18.87 11.40
N SER A 192 -12.58 -20.01 11.26
CA SER A 192 -13.39 -20.58 12.36
C SER A 192 -12.55 -21.11 13.52
N ARG A 193 -11.32 -21.54 13.25
CA ARG A 193 -10.42 -22.24 14.20
C ARG A 193 -9.39 -21.32 14.87
N ILE A 194 -8.96 -20.27 14.17
CA ILE A 194 -7.91 -19.40 14.70
C ILE A 194 -8.37 -18.70 15.98
N SER A 195 -7.53 -18.64 16.99
CA SER A 195 -7.76 -17.85 18.19
C SER A 195 -7.16 -16.45 18.04
N ALA A 196 -7.54 -15.54 18.92
CA ALA A 196 -6.97 -14.19 18.98
C ALA A 196 -5.43 -14.24 19.04
N GLY A 197 -4.77 -13.36 18.30
CA GLY A 197 -3.32 -13.33 18.18
C GLY A 197 -2.71 -14.40 17.27
N GLY A 198 -3.52 -15.26 16.67
CA GLY A 198 -3.04 -16.25 15.72
C GLY A 198 -2.90 -15.73 14.30
N THR A 199 -2.11 -16.41 13.49
CA THR A 199 -1.83 -16.06 12.08
C THR A 199 -2.38 -17.12 11.13
N ILE A 200 -3.10 -16.69 10.11
CA ILE A 200 -3.51 -17.50 8.96
C ILE A 200 -2.66 -17.12 7.76
N TYR A 201 -1.84 -18.05 7.27
CA TYR A 201 -1.10 -17.86 6.02
C TYR A 201 -1.84 -18.46 4.83
N LEU A 202 -2.13 -17.63 3.83
CA LEU A 202 -2.67 -18.07 2.55
C LEU A 202 -1.51 -18.36 1.60
N ARG A 203 -1.45 -19.59 1.08
CA ARG A 203 -0.53 -19.98 0.01
C ARG A 203 -0.97 -19.33 -1.30
N GLY A 204 -0.04 -19.09 -2.18
CA GLY A 204 -0.30 -18.52 -3.50
C GLY A 204 -1.25 -19.37 -4.34
N GLY A 205 -1.95 -18.69 -5.25
CA GLY A 205 -2.91 -19.31 -6.15
C GLY A 205 -4.32 -18.77 -6.01
N THR A 206 -5.25 -19.29 -6.81
CA THR A 206 -6.62 -18.78 -6.89
C THR A 206 -7.58 -19.60 -6.03
N TYR A 207 -8.17 -18.96 -5.05
CA TYR A 207 -9.23 -19.46 -4.18
C TYR A 207 -10.58 -19.09 -4.78
N ARG A 208 -11.35 -20.06 -5.27
CA ARG A 208 -12.64 -19.82 -5.90
C ARG A 208 -13.77 -19.93 -4.89
N HIS A 209 -14.51 -18.85 -4.74
CA HIS A 209 -15.63 -18.74 -3.79
C HIS A 209 -16.92 -18.39 -4.53
N SER A 210 -18.02 -19.02 -4.16
CA SER A 210 -19.39 -18.66 -4.61
C SER A 210 -20.19 -17.92 -3.54
N GLN A 211 -19.63 -17.80 -2.35
CA GLN A 211 -20.23 -17.12 -1.20
C GLN A 211 -19.25 -16.14 -0.60
N THR A 212 -19.72 -15.11 0.08
CA THR A 212 -18.91 -14.19 0.86
C THR A 212 -18.04 -14.94 1.87
N VAL A 213 -16.75 -14.67 1.88
CA VAL A 213 -15.86 -15.11 2.97
C VAL A 213 -15.97 -14.13 4.11
N THR A 214 -16.41 -14.58 5.28
CA THR A 214 -16.66 -13.70 6.42
C THR A 214 -15.73 -13.99 7.58
N ILE A 215 -15.08 -12.94 8.10
CA ILE A 215 -14.49 -12.91 9.43
C ILE A 215 -15.57 -12.36 10.36
N PRO A 216 -16.26 -13.20 11.13
CA PRO A 216 -17.49 -12.79 11.81
C PRO A 216 -17.22 -11.89 13.02
N ALA A 217 -18.19 -11.02 13.33
CA ALA A 217 -18.16 -10.23 14.55
C ALA A 217 -17.93 -11.12 15.78
N GLY A 218 -17.13 -10.65 16.74
CA GLY A 218 -16.75 -11.42 17.93
C GLY A 218 -15.51 -12.31 17.77
N ARG A 219 -15.03 -12.55 16.54
CA ARG A 219 -13.71 -13.17 16.27
C ARG A 219 -12.58 -12.15 16.36
N ASN A 220 -12.56 -11.35 17.41
CA ASN A 220 -11.65 -10.24 17.54
C ASN A 220 -10.24 -10.67 17.94
N GLY A 221 -9.23 -9.97 17.42
CA GLY A 221 -7.92 -9.87 18.05
C GLY A 221 -7.96 -8.92 19.25
N THR A 222 -6.80 -8.44 19.67
CA THR A 222 -6.66 -7.43 20.73
C THR A 222 -5.75 -6.29 20.26
N ALA A 223 -5.73 -5.18 20.98
CA ALA A 223 -4.87 -4.04 20.66
C ALA A 223 -3.37 -4.39 20.68
N GLY A 224 -2.97 -5.29 21.56
CA GLY A 224 -1.57 -5.75 21.71
C GLY A 224 -1.24 -7.01 20.89
N ASP A 225 -2.26 -7.71 20.36
CA ASP A 225 -2.07 -8.98 19.68
C ASP A 225 -3.19 -9.18 18.63
N ARG A 226 -2.98 -8.65 17.43
CA ARG A 226 -3.93 -8.73 16.32
C ARG A 226 -4.02 -10.15 15.80
N THR A 227 -5.20 -10.55 15.33
CA THR A 227 -5.32 -11.76 14.54
C THR A 227 -4.95 -11.43 13.09
N GLU A 228 -4.18 -12.27 12.44
CA GLU A 228 -3.56 -11.99 11.16
C GLU A 228 -4.09 -12.89 10.05
N LEU A 229 -4.36 -12.31 8.88
CA LEU A 229 -4.69 -13.00 7.65
C LEU A 229 -3.71 -12.52 6.57
N PHE A 230 -2.64 -13.25 6.36
CA PHE A 230 -1.51 -12.84 5.54
C PHE A 230 -1.31 -13.72 4.32
N ALA A 231 -0.91 -13.13 3.22
CA ALA A 231 -0.25 -13.89 2.16
C ALA A 231 1.01 -14.56 2.73
N HIS A 232 1.23 -15.81 2.36
CA HIS A 232 2.50 -16.46 2.68
C HIS A 232 3.66 -15.70 2.01
N PRO A 233 4.79 -15.47 2.70
CA PRO A 233 5.89 -14.67 2.17
C PRO A 233 6.32 -15.07 0.75
N GLY A 234 6.37 -14.09 -0.15
CA GLY A 234 6.71 -14.29 -1.56
C GLY A 234 5.63 -14.92 -2.44
N GLU A 235 4.43 -15.14 -1.90
CA GLU A 235 3.30 -15.74 -2.62
C GLU A 235 2.15 -14.74 -2.78
N THR A 236 1.33 -14.91 -3.82
CA THR A 236 0.17 -14.05 -4.10
C THR A 236 -1.12 -14.87 -4.09
N PRO A 237 -1.87 -14.87 -3.00
CA PRO A 237 -3.21 -15.46 -2.94
C PRO A 237 -4.24 -14.55 -3.60
N VAL A 238 -5.11 -15.12 -4.41
CA VAL A 238 -6.22 -14.44 -5.10
C VAL A 238 -7.53 -15.04 -4.63
N LEU A 239 -8.33 -14.28 -3.88
CA LEU A 239 -9.70 -14.64 -3.53
C LEU A 239 -10.60 -14.21 -4.69
N ASN A 240 -11.07 -15.16 -5.48
CA ASN A 240 -11.85 -14.93 -6.69
C ASN A 240 -13.30 -15.32 -6.47
N PHE A 241 -14.19 -14.37 -6.67
CA PHE A 241 -15.64 -14.49 -6.44
C PHE A 241 -16.44 -14.46 -7.73
N SER A 242 -15.84 -14.80 -8.87
CA SER A 242 -16.50 -14.76 -10.19
C SER A 242 -17.75 -15.67 -10.32
N ALA A 243 -18.00 -16.54 -9.36
CA ALA A 243 -19.21 -17.36 -9.29
C ALA A 243 -20.40 -16.66 -8.64
N GLN A 244 -20.20 -15.46 -8.07
CA GLN A 244 -21.27 -14.63 -7.52
C GLN A 244 -21.96 -13.84 -8.66
N SER A 245 -23.27 -13.63 -8.52
CA SER A 245 -24.01 -12.62 -9.28
C SER A 245 -23.86 -11.25 -8.62
N GLU A 246 -24.11 -10.19 -9.38
CA GLU A 246 -24.23 -8.84 -8.84
C GLU A 246 -25.45 -8.75 -7.93
N ASP A 247 -25.22 -8.53 -6.64
CA ASP A 247 -26.22 -8.44 -5.59
C ASP A 247 -25.57 -7.87 -4.32
N PRO A 248 -26.20 -6.90 -3.63
CA PRO A 248 -25.63 -6.27 -2.42
C PRO A 248 -25.31 -7.23 -1.26
N ALA A 249 -25.77 -8.47 -1.30
CA ALA A 249 -25.41 -9.52 -0.33
C ALA A 249 -24.12 -10.27 -0.69
N ASN A 250 -23.65 -10.16 -1.93
CA ASN A 250 -22.57 -10.95 -2.51
C ASN A 250 -21.21 -10.25 -2.42
N ARG A 251 -20.78 -9.92 -1.20
CA ARG A 251 -19.47 -9.34 -0.93
C ARG A 251 -18.35 -10.36 -1.15
N GLY A 252 -17.14 -9.89 -1.38
CA GLY A 252 -15.96 -10.75 -1.41
C GLY A 252 -15.52 -11.16 0.00
N LEU A 253 -14.61 -10.41 0.61
CA LEU A 253 -14.15 -10.63 1.98
C LEU A 253 -14.85 -9.63 2.93
N ALA A 254 -15.70 -10.13 3.82
CA ALA A 254 -16.35 -9.33 4.86
C ALA A 254 -15.57 -9.42 6.18
N VAL A 255 -15.00 -8.31 6.65
CA VAL A 255 -14.26 -8.21 7.91
C VAL A 255 -15.14 -7.51 8.94
N ASN A 256 -15.95 -8.31 9.68
CA ASN A 256 -16.85 -7.80 10.70
C ASN A 256 -16.23 -7.81 12.11
N ALA A 257 -15.09 -8.47 12.26
CA ALA A 257 -14.31 -8.51 13.50
C ALA A 257 -13.41 -7.28 13.65
N SER A 258 -12.93 -7.04 14.86
CA SER A 258 -12.02 -5.96 15.20
C SER A 258 -10.61 -6.49 15.54
N TYR A 259 -9.60 -5.61 15.38
CA TYR A 259 -8.19 -5.95 15.65
C TYR A 259 -7.65 -7.08 14.77
N TRP A 260 -8.04 -7.11 13.51
CA TRP A 260 -7.40 -7.94 12.51
C TRP A 260 -6.38 -7.16 11.70
N HIS A 261 -5.39 -7.89 11.19
CA HIS A 261 -4.47 -7.41 10.17
C HIS A 261 -4.59 -8.30 8.94
N VAL A 262 -5.05 -7.74 7.85
CA VAL A 262 -5.18 -8.43 6.55
C VAL A 262 -4.10 -7.90 5.62
N LYS A 263 -3.25 -8.79 5.05
CA LYS A 263 -2.08 -8.33 4.29
C LYS A 263 -1.77 -9.15 3.05
N GLY A 264 -1.49 -8.45 1.93
CA GLY A 264 -0.91 -9.05 0.72
C GLY A 264 -1.88 -9.88 -0.12
N ILE A 265 -3.19 -9.70 0.02
CA ILE A 265 -4.24 -10.51 -0.60
C ILE A 265 -4.87 -9.74 -1.76
N VAL A 266 -5.12 -10.44 -2.87
CA VAL A 266 -5.96 -9.94 -3.96
C VAL A 266 -7.38 -10.42 -3.75
N VAL A 267 -8.37 -9.51 -3.86
CA VAL A 267 -9.81 -9.81 -3.81
C VAL A 267 -10.45 -9.33 -5.10
N GLU A 268 -11.03 -10.23 -5.87
CA GLU A 268 -11.52 -9.88 -7.18
C GLU A 268 -12.88 -10.51 -7.52
N ARG A 269 -13.63 -9.82 -8.39
CA ARG A 269 -14.87 -10.29 -9.03
C ARG A 269 -15.98 -10.64 -8.05
N ALA A 270 -16.05 -9.94 -6.91
CA ALA A 270 -17.18 -10.02 -6.01
C ALA A 270 -18.44 -9.46 -6.68
N GLY A 271 -19.61 -9.98 -6.30
CA GLY A 271 -20.91 -9.51 -6.79
C GLY A 271 -21.37 -8.20 -6.17
N ASP A 272 -20.64 -7.71 -5.18
CA ASP A 272 -20.78 -6.43 -4.49
C ASP A 272 -19.37 -5.94 -4.14
N ASN A 273 -19.14 -5.35 -2.96
CA ASN A 273 -17.82 -4.86 -2.56
C ASN A 273 -16.74 -5.97 -2.53
N GLY A 274 -15.55 -5.66 -2.96
CA GLY A 274 -14.41 -6.59 -2.87
C GLY A 274 -14.08 -6.90 -1.40
N ILE A 275 -13.71 -5.89 -0.62
CA ILE A 275 -13.56 -5.98 0.83
C ILE A 275 -14.62 -5.11 1.49
N PHE A 276 -15.44 -5.69 2.38
CA PHE A 276 -16.38 -4.96 3.22
C PHE A 276 -15.88 -4.96 4.66
N LEU A 277 -15.58 -3.79 5.20
CA LEU A 277 -15.00 -3.62 6.53
C LEU A 277 -16.02 -2.96 7.48
N SER A 278 -16.60 -3.74 8.39
CA SER A 278 -17.52 -3.25 9.41
C SER A 278 -16.97 -3.32 10.83
N GLY A 279 -15.84 -3.98 11.02
CA GLY A 279 -15.12 -3.99 12.30
C GLY A 279 -14.28 -2.73 12.51
N SER A 280 -13.72 -2.59 13.71
CA SER A 280 -12.91 -1.44 14.12
C SER A 280 -11.48 -1.85 14.47
N ASN A 281 -10.56 -0.87 14.42
CA ASN A 281 -9.15 -1.08 14.79
C ASN A 281 -8.43 -2.13 13.92
N ASN A 282 -8.85 -2.34 12.68
CA ASN A 282 -8.21 -3.27 11.74
C ASN A 282 -7.11 -2.57 10.94
N VAL A 283 -6.19 -3.36 10.42
CA VAL A 283 -5.21 -2.96 9.41
C VAL A 283 -5.45 -3.77 8.14
N ILE A 284 -5.66 -3.08 7.02
CA ILE A 284 -5.74 -3.67 5.69
C ILE A 284 -4.52 -3.18 4.91
N GLU A 285 -3.54 -4.05 4.69
CA GLU A 285 -2.22 -3.67 4.17
C GLU A 285 -1.89 -4.40 2.88
N ARG A 286 -1.38 -3.67 1.88
CA ARG A 286 -0.91 -4.25 0.60
C ARG A 286 -1.92 -5.20 -0.05
N THR A 287 -3.21 -4.87 0.06
CA THR A 287 -4.28 -5.59 -0.62
C THR A 287 -4.54 -4.98 -1.99
N VAL A 288 -4.99 -5.80 -2.91
CA VAL A 288 -5.50 -5.36 -4.22
C VAL A 288 -6.97 -5.75 -4.32
N THR A 289 -7.83 -4.79 -4.60
CA THR A 289 -9.27 -5.03 -4.85
C THR A 289 -9.60 -4.62 -6.28
N ARG A 290 -10.12 -5.56 -7.10
CA ARG A 290 -10.32 -5.29 -8.52
C ARG A 290 -11.46 -6.06 -9.14
N PHE A 291 -12.04 -5.49 -10.19
CA PHE A 291 -13.13 -6.11 -10.98
C PHE A 291 -14.34 -6.50 -10.14
N ASN A 292 -14.57 -5.85 -9.00
CA ASN A 292 -15.74 -6.08 -8.16
C ASN A 292 -16.94 -5.30 -8.70
N ARG A 293 -18.16 -5.72 -8.34
CA ARG A 293 -19.42 -5.17 -8.85
C ARG A 293 -20.00 -4.04 -7.97
N ASP A 294 -19.22 -3.51 -7.09
CA ASP A 294 -19.36 -2.29 -6.30
C ASP A 294 -17.95 -1.87 -5.88
N SER A 295 -17.82 -0.98 -4.90
CA SER A 295 -16.54 -0.45 -4.46
C SER A 295 -15.50 -1.54 -4.12
N GLY A 296 -14.25 -1.29 -4.49
CA GLY A 296 -13.18 -2.25 -4.19
C GLY A 296 -13.03 -2.51 -2.69
N LEU A 297 -13.02 -1.47 -1.86
CA LEU A 297 -13.03 -1.58 -0.40
C LEU A 297 -14.00 -0.55 0.20
N GLN A 298 -15.04 -1.04 0.88
CA GLN A 298 -16.02 -0.20 1.56
C GLN A 298 -15.93 -0.35 3.08
N LEU A 299 -15.96 0.78 3.79
CA LEU A 299 -16.20 0.85 5.23
C LEU A 299 -17.65 1.25 5.46
N SER A 300 -18.41 0.42 6.18
CA SER A 300 -19.79 0.73 6.59
C SER A 300 -20.24 -0.24 7.68
N ARG A 301 -21.32 0.09 8.38
CA ARG A 301 -21.93 -0.81 9.38
C ARG A 301 -22.40 -2.13 8.73
N ALA A 302 -22.27 -3.24 9.44
CA ALA A 302 -22.71 -4.55 8.94
C ALA A 302 -24.23 -4.68 8.88
N LEU A 303 -24.96 -4.11 9.83
CA LEU A 303 -26.40 -4.20 9.96
C LEU A 303 -27.02 -2.79 10.06
N SER A 304 -28.19 -2.59 9.47
CA SER A 304 -28.92 -1.32 9.56
C SER A 304 -29.25 -0.90 11.00
N SER A 305 -29.32 -1.86 11.90
CA SER A 305 -29.56 -1.65 13.34
C SER A 305 -28.29 -1.32 14.14
N THR A 306 -27.09 -1.39 13.55
CA THR A 306 -25.84 -1.08 14.26
C THR A 306 -25.82 0.39 14.68
N PRO A 307 -25.74 0.70 15.99
CA PRO A 307 -25.74 2.08 16.47
C PRO A 307 -24.47 2.81 16.06
N LYS A 308 -24.54 4.14 16.02
CA LYS A 308 -23.46 5.00 15.47
C LYS A 308 -22.13 4.86 16.19
N ASP A 309 -22.14 4.65 17.48
CA ASP A 309 -20.94 4.45 18.32
C ASP A 309 -20.23 3.10 18.07
N GLN A 310 -20.87 2.20 17.31
CA GLN A 310 -20.30 0.92 16.87
C GLN A 310 -19.96 0.88 15.38
N TRP A 311 -20.06 1.99 14.66
CA TRP A 311 -19.65 2.06 13.27
C TRP A 311 -18.16 1.84 13.13
N PRO A 312 -17.67 1.29 11.99
CA PRO A 312 -16.26 0.97 11.79
C PRO A 312 -15.36 2.18 12.03
N SER A 313 -14.46 2.08 13.01
CA SER A 313 -13.63 3.18 13.52
C SER A 313 -12.19 2.77 13.67
N ASN A 314 -11.27 3.75 13.57
CA ASN A 314 -9.83 3.55 13.82
C ASN A 314 -9.19 2.45 12.95
N ASN A 315 -9.69 2.23 11.75
CA ASN A 315 -9.06 1.31 10.80
C ASN A 315 -7.96 2.03 10.00
N LEU A 316 -6.91 1.30 9.66
CA LEU A 316 -5.84 1.76 8.81
C LEU A 316 -5.83 0.96 7.50
N ILE A 317 -6.06 1.64 6.38
CA ILE A 317 -5.87 1.09 5.04
C ILE A 317 -4.51 1.60 4.55
N LEU A 318 -3.56 0.69 4.36
CA LEU A 318 -2.15 1.00 4.17
C LEU A 318 -1.60 0.35 2.90
N SER A 319 -1.00 1.13 2.01
CA SER A 319 -0.34 0.61 0.79
C SER A 319 -1.24 -0.30 -0.04
N ALA A 320 -2.54 -0.03 -0.06
CA ALA A 320 -3.55 -0.82 -0.77
C ALA A 320 -3.83 -0.21 -2.15
N GLU A 321 -4.20 -1.07 -3.10
CA GLU A 321 -4.57 -0.71 -4.46
C GLU A 321 -6.01 -1.12 -4.73
N SER A 322 -6.76 -0.27 -5.43
CA SER A 322 -8.15 -0.55 -5.81
C SER A 322 -8.40 -0.07 -7.23
N HIS A 323 -8.76 -1.00 -8.14
CA HIS A 323 -8.87 -0.66 -9.55
C HIS A 323 -9.88 -1.51 -10.33
N ASP A 324 -10.36 -0.97 -11.44
CA ASP A 324 -11.27 -1.65 -12.38
C ASP A 324 -12.52 -2.22 -11.70
N ASN A 325 -13.01 -1.57 -10.64
CA ASN A 325 -14.28 -1.93 -10.03
C ASN A 325 -15.42 -1.26 -10.82
N ALA A 326 -16.48 -2.00 -11.12
CA ALA A 326 -17.59 -1.54 -11.93
C ALA A 326 -18.86 -2.35 -11.67
N ASP A 327 -19.90 -1.66 -11.28
CA ASP A 327 -21.28 -2.14 -11.20
C ASP A 327 -22.01 -2.00 -12.54
N SER A 328 -23.20 -2.57 -12.64
CA SER A 328 -23.94 -2.61 -13.92
C SER A 328 -24.52 -1.27 -14.34
N ASP A 329 -24.79 -0.34 -13.41
CA ASP A 329 -25.29 1.01 -13.70
C ASP A 329 -24.20 2.08 -13.72
N GLY A 330 -22.99 1.75 -13.24
CA GLY A 330 -21.79 2.59 -13.32
C GLY A 330 -21.82 3.80 -12.40
N GLU A 331 -22.49 3.73 -11.25
CA GLU A 331 -22.68 4.86 -10.33
C GLU A 331 -22.07 4.66 -8.94
N ASP A 332 -21.92 3.42 -8.46
CA ASP A 332 -21.56 3.14 -7.07
C ASP A 332 -20.18 2.49 -6.87
N ALA A 333 -19.55 1.99 -7.93
CA ALA A 333 -18.31 1.22 -7.82
C ALA A 333 -17.05 2.11 -7.78
N ASP A 334 -16.70 2.49 -6.56
CA ASP A 334 -15.52 3.29 -6.23
C ASP A 334 -14.26 2.45 -6.01
N GLY A 335 -13.12 3.11 -5.93
CA GLY A 335 -11.90 2.47 -5.41
C GLY A 335 -12.01 2.20 -3.91
N PHE A 336 -12.14 3.25 -3.12
CA PHE A 336 -12.25 3.21 -1.66
C PHE A 336 -13.46 4.02 -1.19
N ALA A 337 -14.38 3.39 -0.49
CA ALA A 337 -15.66 3.96 -0.08
C ALA A 337 -15.88 3.96 1.44
N PRO A 338 -15.23 4.85 2.20
CA PRO A 338 -15.61 5.07 3.59
C PRO A 338 -16.86 5.97 3.63
N LYS A 339 -18.03 5.41 3.27
CA LYS A 339 -19.27 6.17 3.05
C LYS A 339 -20.45 5.73 3.90
N LEU A 340 -21.45 6.58 4.04
CA LEU A 340 -22.76 6.37 4.66
C LEU A 340 -22.74 6.16 6.18
N THR A 341 -22.05 5.16 6.70
CA THR A 341 -22.09 4.77 8.13
C THR A 341 -20.70 4.41 8.65
N VAL A 342 -19.83 5.39 8.72
CA VAL A 342 -18.43 5.27 9.14
C VAL A 342 -18.22 6.01 10.45
N GLY A 343 -17.54 5.38 11.39
CA GLY A 343 -17.10 6.01 12.64
C GLY A 343 -15.79 6.79 12.48
N PRO A 344 -15.29 7.45 13.52
CA PRO A 344 -14.11 8.30 13.46
C PRO A 344 -12.78 7.53 13.40
N GLY A 345 -11.71 8.24 13.02
CA GLY A 345 -10.34 7.77 13.16
C GLY A 345 -9.87 6.80 12.07
N ASN A 346 -10.63 6.61 10.99
CA ASN A 346 -10.19 5.80 9.85
C ASN A 346 -9.17 6.57 9.01
N VAL A 347 -8.11 5.89 8.59
CA VAL A 347 -6.98 6.45 7.85
C VAL A 347 -6.72 5.64 6.59
N PHE A 348 -6.63 6.31 5.45
CA PHE A 348 -6.10 5.79 4.19
C PHE A 348 -4.73 6.42 3.96
N ARG A 349 -3.69 5.60 3.90
CA ARG A 349 -2.32 6.06 3.75
C ARG A 349 -1.58 5.23 2.70
N HIS A 350 -0.87 5.93 1.79
CA HIS A 350 -0.16 5.28 0.69
C HIS A 350 -1.06 4.38 -0.16
N THR A 351 -2.32 4.77 -0.34
CA THR A 351 -3.29 3.99 -1.11
C THR A 351 -3.42 4.52 -2.55
N VAL A 352 -3.76 3.63 -3.48
CA VAL A 352 -3.90 3.97 -4.90
C VAL A 352 -5.25 3.51 -5.41
N ALA A 353 -6.07 4.46 -5.88
CA ALA A 353 -7.36 4.20 -6.52
C ALA A 353 -7.29 4.60 -7.99
N HIS A 354 -7.53 3.68 -8.91
CA HIS A 354 -7.44 4.02 -10.33
C HIS A 354 -8.35 3.19 -11.22
N HIS A 355 -8.77 3.80 -12.31
CA HIS A 355 -9.61 3.14 -13.31
C HIS A 355 -10.86 2.47 -12.73
N ASN A 356 -11.44 3.02 -11.65
CA ASN A 356 -12.76 2.61 -11.20
C ASN A 356 -13.81 3.34 -12.02
N ILE A 357 -15.00 2.74 -12.18
CA ILE A 357 -16.02 3.29 -13.07
C ILE A 357 -16.62 4.58 -12.52
N ASP A 358 -16.69 4.74 -11.20
CA ASP A 358 -17.13 5.95 -10.53
C ASP A 358 -15.94 6.70 -9.89
N ASP A 359 -15.88 6.86 -8.58
CA ASP A 359 -14.88 7.68 -7.91
C ASP A 359 -13.64 6.89 -7.47
N GLY A 360 -12.51 7.56 -7.29
CA GLY A 360 -11.35 6.95 -6.65
C GLY A 360 -11.59 6.75 -5.15
N TYR A 361 -12.08 7.80 -4.48
CA TYR A 361 -12.47 7.81 -3.07
C TYR A 361 -13.84 8.46 -2.93
N ASP A 362 -14.78 7.76 -2.29
CA ASP A 362 -16.11 8.28 -1.98
C ASP A 362 -16.39 8.31 -0.47
N LEU A 363 -16.57 9.52 0.08
CA LEU A 363 -16.89 9.78 1.48
C LEU A 363 -18.33 10.29 1.62
N TYR A 364 -19.24 9.74 0.82
CA TYR A 364 -20.60 10.21 0.74
C TYR A 364 -21.35 10.07 2.07
N THR A 365 -22.15 11.08 2.38
CA THR A 365 -23.06 11.13 3.54
C THR A 365 -24.50 11.27 3.07
N LYS A 366 -25.44 10.66 3.81
CA LYS A 366 -26.89 10.78 3.58
C LYS A 366 -27.60 11.34 4.81
N SER A 367 -28.64 12.13 4.60
CA SER A 367 -29.49 12.67 5.66
C SER A 367 -30.15 11.56 6.51
N ASP A 368 -30.47 10.44 5.91
CA ASP A 368 -31.05 9.29 6.62
C ASP A 368 -30.16 8.72 7.72
N THR A 369 -28.86 8.78 7.55
CA THR A 369 -27.86 8.26 8.51
C THR A 369 -27.11 9.38 9.24
N GLY A 370 -27.15 10.59 8.69
CA GLY A 370 -26.43 11.75 9.20
C GLY A 370 -24.91 11.71 8.95
N PRO A 371 -24.15 12.54 9.66
CA PRO A 371 -22.71 12.66 9.43
C PRO A 371 -21.97 11.39 9.79
N ILE A 372 -21.02 11.02 8.94
CA ILE A 372 -19.97 10.02 9.24
C ILE A 372 -18.91 10.61 10.15
N GLY A 373 -18.03 9.77 10.71
CA GLY A 373 -16.81 10.22 11.39
C GLY A 373 -15.80 10.81 10.41
N ALA A 374 -14.97 11.73 10.89
CA ALA A 374 -13.90 12.28 10.09
C ALA A 374 -12.90 11.20 9.65
N VAL A 375 -12.57 11.21 8.36
CA VAL A 375 -11.59 10.32 7.72
C VAL A 375 -10.34 11.12 7.36
N THR A 376 -9.17 10.50 7.52
CA THR A 376 -7.90 11.03 7.02
C THR A 376 -7.48 10.28 5.75
N ILE A 377 -7.19 11.01 4.67
CA ILE A 377 -6.57 10.46 3.45
C ILE A 377 -5.24 11.19 3.26
N GLU A 378 -4.14 10.45 3.25
CA GLU A 378 -2.82 11.04 3.15
C GLU A 378 -1.84 10.22 2.33
N ASP A 379 -0.90 10.93 1.66
CA ASP A 379 0.18 10.31 0.87
C ASP A 379 -0.33 9.31 -0.19
N SER A 380 -1.50 9.58 -0.78
CA SER A 380 -2.25 8.64 -1.61
C SER A 380 -2.47 9.19 -3.03
N LEU A 381 -2.88 8.33 -3.96
CA LEU A 381 -3.04 8.64 -5.36
C LEU A 381 -4.42 8.20 -5.86
N ALA A 382 -5.09 9.08 -6.61
CA ALA A 382 -6.28 8.76 -7.40
C ALA A 382 -6.05 9.17 -8.85
N PHE A 383 -6.11 8.23 -9.80
CA PHE A 383 -5.91 8.58 -11.20
C PHE A 383 -6.78 7.77 -12.16
N GLY A 384 -7.19 8.41 -13.25
CA GLY A 384 -7.93 7.75 -14.34
C GLY A 384 -9.29 7.17 -13.93
N ASN A 385 -9.86 7.56 -12.77
CA ASN A 385 -11.19 7.10 -12.37
C ASN A 385 -12.28 7.71 -13.27
N GLY A 386 -13.36 7.00 -13.48
CA GLY A 386 -14.40 7.28 -14.47
C GLY A 386 -14.17 6.59 -15.80
N THR A 387 -13.05 5.88 -15.95
CA THR A 387 -12.72 5.10 -17.15
C THR A 387 -11.93 3.86 -16.71
N LEU A 388 -12.45 2.69 -17.04
CA LEU A 388 -11.75 1.43 -16.73
C LEU A 388 -10.47 1.29 -17.56
N SER A 389 -9.59 0.39 -17.18
CA SER A 389 -8.31 0.17 -17.88
C SER A 389 -8.49 -0.34 -19.31
N ASP A 390 -9.64 -0.93 -19.66
CA ASP A 390 -10.01 -1.32 -21.02
C ASP A 390 -10.62 -0.20 -21.86
N GLY A 391 -10.76 1.02 -21.28
CA GLY A 391 -11.35 2.19 -21.93
C GLY A 391 -12.88 2.30 -21.77
N SER A 392 -13.53 1.37 -21.08
CA SER A 392 -14.97 1.43 -20.81
C SER A 392 -15.31 2.59 -19.87
N GLN A 393 -16.43 3.25 -20.13
CA GLN A 393 -16.99 4.35 -19.33
C GLN A 393 -18.47 4.13 -19.08
N ALA A 394 -18.97 4.61 -17.95
CA ALA A 394 -20.40 4.69 -17.68
C ALA A 394 -20.85 6.16 -17.64
N GLY A 395 -22.09 6.41 -18.06
CA GLY A 395 -22.65 7.77 -18.12
C GLY A 395 -23.12 8.33 -16.76
N ASN A 396 -23.29 7.48 -15.75
CA ASN A 396 -23.93 7.83 -14.48
C ASN A 396 -22.94 8.20 -13.38
N GLY A 397 -21.71 7.68 -13.42
CA GLY A 397 -20.70 7.90 -12.38
C GLY A 397 -20.27 9.36 -12.23
N ASP A 398 -19.87 9.70 -11.03
CA ASP A 398 -19.35 11.02 -10.68
C ASP A 398 -17.91 11.24 -11.15
N ARG A 399 -17.11 10.17 -11.27
CA ARG A 399 -15.78 10.11 -11.91
C ARG A 399 -14.72 11.02 -11.29
N ASN A 400 -14.80 11.27 -9.97
CA ASN A 400 -13.84 12.12 -9.28
C ASN A 400 -12.62 11.31 -8.79
N GLY A 401 -11.53 12.00 -8.50
CA GLY A 401 -10.44 11.42 -7.73
C GLY A 401 -10.83 11.23 -6.26
N TYR A 402 -11.27 12.32 -5.62
CA TYR A 402 -11.66 12.36 -4.20
C TYR A 402 -12.98 13.11 -4.04
N LYS A 403 -14.05 12.38 -3.74
CA LYS A 403 -15.38 12.90 -3.41
C LYS A 403 -15.55 12.93 -1.89
N LEU A 404 -15.64 14.12 -1.30
CA LEU A 404 -15.40 14.34 0.13
C LEU A 404 -16.67 14.68 0.92
N GLY A 405 -17.83 14.14 0.52
CA GLY A 405 -19.07 14.36 1.27
C GLY A 405 -20.34 14.20 0.46
N GLY A 406 -21.44 14.67 0.99
CA GLY A 406 -22.76 14.63 0.38
C GLY A 406 -23.84 15.36 1.20
N GLU A 407 -24.93 15.76 0.55
CA GLU A 407 -26.20 16.21 1.13
C GLU A 407 -26.11 17.37 2.15
N ASP A 408 -25.15 18.29 1.96
CA ASP A 408 -24.88 19.45 2.84
C ASP A 408 -24.55 19.07 4.31
N ILE A 409 -24.05 17.85 4.53
CA ILE A 409 -23.72 17.34 5.85
C ILE A 409 -22.25 17.70 6.18
N ALA A 410 -22.04 18.33 7.33
CA ALA A 410 -20.71 18.76 7.76
C ALA A 410 -19.88 17.61 8.34
N VAL A 411 -18.73 17.34 7.73
CA VAL A 411 -17.73 16.39 8.24
C VAL A 411 -16.32 16.98 8.06
N PRO A 412 -15.51 17.14 9.12
CA PRO A 412 -14.19 17.77 9.04
C PRO A 412 -13.09 16.76 8.65
N HIS A 413 -13.09 16.29 7.42
CA HIS A 413 -12.06 15.39 6.90
C HIS A 413 -10.68 16.04 6.85
N VAL A 414 -9.62 15.21 6.87
CA VAL A 414 -8.23 15.61 6.67
C VAL A 414 -7.72 14.97 5.38
N VAL A 415 -7.39 15.78 4.38
CA VAL A 415 -6.94 15.34 3.06
C VAL A 415 -5.62 16.03 2.76
N ARG A 416 -4.51 15.29 2.83
CA ARG A 416 -3.18 15.90 2.73
C ARG A 416 -2.15 15.05 2.00
N ARG A 417 -1.28 15.73 1.22
CA ARG A 417 -0.20 15.12 0.45
C ARG A 417 -0.67 14.03 -0.53
N ASN A 418 -1.87 14.24 -1.09
CA ASN A 418 -2.43 13.33 -2.08
C ASN A 418 -2.27 13.88 -3.49
N ILE A 419 -2.33 13.00 -4.47
CA ILE A 419 -2.30 13.34 -5.89
C ILE A 419 -3.60 12.89 -6.55
N ALA A 420 -4.23 13.78 -7.32
CA ALA A 420 -5.35 13.48 -8.22
C ALA A 420 -4.91 13.75 -9.67
N TYR A 421 -4.83 12.71 -10.50
CA TYR A 421 -4.29 12.82 -11.85
C TYR A 421 -5.25 12.26 -12.90
N GLY A 422 -5.68 13.09 -13.85
CA GLY A 422 -6.43 12.63 -15.03
C GLY A 422 -7.74 11.89 -14.75
N ASN A 423 -8.44 12.24 -13.67
CA ASN A 423 -9.76 11.68 -13.38
C ASN A 423 -10.84 12.32 -14.28
N GLY A 424 -11.91 11.60 -14.56
CA GLY A 424 -12.95 11.94 -15.53
C GLY A 424 -13.84 13.14 -15.16
N LYS A 425 -13.67 13.74 -13.97
CA LYS A 425 -14.40 14.95 -13.57
C LYS A 425 -13.50 15.86 -12.70
N HIS A 426 -13.57 15.73 -11.37
CA HIS A 426 -12.78 16.57 -10.46
C HIS A 426 -11.64 15.79 -9.82
N GLY A 427 -10.52 16.46 -9.54
CA GLY A 427 -9.47 15.88 -8.71
C GLY A 427 -9.92 15.73 -7.27
N PHE A 428 -10.28 16.86 -6.64
CA PHE A 428 -10.80 16.94 -5.28
C PHE A 428 -12.11 17.72 -5.29
N THR A 429 -13.20 17.13 -4.78
CA THR A 429 -14.47 17.84 -4.65
C THR A 429 -15.04 17.71 -3.24
N TYR A 430 -15.51 18.85 -2.67
CA TYR A 430 -16.17 18.84 -1.37
C TYR A 430 -17.53 18.13 -1.42
N ASN A 431 -18.11 17.99 -2.60
CA ASN A 431 -19.41 17.38 -2.87
C ASN A 431 -20.50 17.75 -1.85
N ARG A 432 -20.69 19.08 -1.66
CA ARG A 432 -21.64 19.65 -0.69
C ARG A 432 -21.34 19.32 0.79
N ASN A 433 -20.09 18.96 1.14
CA ASN A 433 -19.68 18.87 2.55
C ASN A 433 -19.46 20.27 3.12
N THR A 434 -20.29 20.66 4.08
CA THR A 434 -20.23 21.99 4.72
C THR A 434 -19.30 22.05 5.94
N GLY A 435 -18.61 20.94 6.24
CA GLY A 435 -17.64 20.87 7.34
C GLY A 435 -16.32 21.55 7.01
N THR A 436 -15.61 22.00 8.05
CA THR A 436 -14.28 22.62 7.92
C THR A 436 -13.21 21.54 7.71
N MET A 437 -13.04 21.12 6.46
CA MET A 437 -12.00 20.14 6.09
C MET A 437 -10.62 20.79 6.04
N GLN A 438 -9.58 20.00 6.30
CA GLN A 438 -8.17 20.38 6.14
C GLN A 438 -7.65 19.82 4.81
N ILE A 439 -7.41 20.68 3.83
CA ILE A 439 -6.99 20.34 2.47
C ILE A 439 -5.59 20.90 2.26
N SER A 440 -4.55 20.09 2.45
CA SER A 440 -3.17 20.60 2.44
C SER A 440 -2.19 19.74 1.65
N ASP A 441 -1.23 20.40 1.00
CA ASP A 441 -0.14 19.76 0.27
C ASP A 441 -0.61 18.79 -0.84
N ASN A 442 -1.85 18.93 -1.32
CA ASN A 442 -2.38 18.09 -2.37
C ASN A 442 -2.03 18.64 -3.75
N VAL A 443 -1.94 17.74 -4.73
CA VAL A 443 -1.62 18.05 -6.12
C VAL A 443 -2.72 17.53 -7.02
N GLY A 444 -3.35 18.42 -7.78
CA GLY A 444 -4.28 18.06 -8.86
C GLY A 444 -3.64 18.33 -10.22
N VAL A 445 -3.70 17.35 -11.13
CA VAL A 445 -3.10 17.46 -12.47
C VAL A 445 -4.05 16.89 -13.52
N GLY A 446 -4.41 17.69 -14.51
CA GLY A 446 -5.09 17.23 -15.72
C GLY A 446 -6.45 16.56 -15.50
N ASN A 447 -7.15 16.84 -14.40
CA ASN A 447 -8.51 16.33 -14.20
C ASN A 447 -9.48 17.04 -15.15
N GLU A 448 -10.45 16.30 -15.71
CA GLU A 448 -11.24 16.72 -16.89
C GLU A 448 -12.00 18.02 -16.67
N GLN A 449 -12.53 18.27 -15.45
CA GLN A 449 -13.23 19.51 -15.15
C GLN A 449 -12.39 20.44 -14.26
N ARG A 450 -12.16 20.10 -13.01
CA ARG A 450 -11.39 20.91 -12.07
C ARG A 450 -10.49 20.04 -11.23
N ASN A 451 -9.29 20.53 -10.96
CA ASN A 451 -8.44 19.85 -9.97
C ASN A 451 -8.98 20.04 -8.55
N PHE A 452 -9.52 21.23 -8.23
CA PHE A 452 -10.19 21.51 -6.95
C PHE A 452 -11.56 22.11 -7.20
N ASN A 453 -12.61 21.48 -6.65
CA ASN A 453 -14.00 21.93 -6.78
C ASN A 453 -14.67 22.06 -5.41
N PHE A 454 -14.49 23.22 -4.78
CA PHE A 454 -15.07 23.59 -3.49
C PHE A 454 -15.91 24.86 -3.71
N ASP A 455 -17.23 24.69 -3.83
CA ASP A 455 -18.17 25.72 -4.21
C ASP A 455 -18.84 26.37 -2.98
N SER A 456 -19.90 27.15 -3.21
CA SER A 456 -20.66 27.83 -2.16
C SER A 456 -21.13 26.86 -1.07
N GLY A 457 -20.88 27.23 0.19
CA GLY A 457 -21.13 26.35 1.34
C GLY A 457 -19.90 25.63 1.87
N SER A 458 -18.78 25.58 1.13
CA SER A 458 -17.52 25.07 1.66
C SER A 458 -16.92 26.04 2.69
N THR A 459 -16.47 25.49 3.81
CA THR A 459 -15.71 26.22 4.86
C THR A 459 -14.30 25.65 5.03
N SER A 460 -13.82 24.89 4.02
CA SER A 460 -12.54 24.18 4.05
C SER A 460 -11.35 25.14 4.16
N VAL A 461 -10.27 24.64 4.77
CA VAL A 461 -8.99 25.35 4.93
C VAL A 461 -7.99 24.78 3.94
N PHE A 462 -7.41 25.63 3.09
CA PHE A 462 -6.48 25.22 2.04
C PHE A 462 -5.08 25.74 2.32
N ARG A 463 -4.09 24.86 2.33
CA ARG A 463 -2.67 25.22 2.52
C ARG A 463 -1.78 24.42 1.56
N THR A 464 -0.88 25.10 0.90
CA THR A 464 0.21 24.52 0.08
C THR A 464 -0.23 23.61 -1.08
N ASN A 465 -1.50 23.65 -1.50
CA ASN A 465 -2.00 22.85 -2.61
C ASN A 465 -1.46 23.35 -3.96
N THR A 466 -1.35 22.45 -4.92
CA THR A 466 -0.88 22.75 -6.28
C THR A 466 -1.87 22.20 -7.31
N SER A 467 -2.20 23.02 -8.30
CA SER A 467 -3.11 22.66 -9.40
C SER A 467 -2.45 22.95 -10.74
N CYS A 468 -2.43 21.95 -11.62
CA CYS A 468 -1.79 22.01 -12.92
C CYS A 468 -2.70 21.44 -14.02
N ASP A 469 -2.71 22.04 -15.18
CA ASP A 469 -3.42 21.55 -16.37
C ASP A 469 -4.89 21.17 -16.10
N SER A 470 -5.59 21.96 -15.28
CA SER A 470 -6.99 21.72 -14.95
C SER A 470 -7.90 22.03 -16.16
N GLY A 471 -8.93 21.23 -16.38
CA GLY A 471 -9.89 21.45 -17.48
C GLY A 471 -10.67 22.77 -17.38
N SER A 472 -10.85 23.27 -16.16
CA SER A 472 -11.48 24.57 -15.87
C SER A 472 -10.83 25.22 -14.65
N ASN A 473 -11.08 26.53 -14.46
CA ASN A 473 -10.59 27.25 -13.28
C ASN A 473 -11.06 26.55 -12.00
N ASP A 474 -10.15 26.39 -11.05
CA ASP A 474 -10.48 25.83 -9.75
C ASP A 474 -11.50 26.70 -9.00
N ARG A 475 -12.31 26.03 -8.18
CA ARG A 475 -13.19 26.67 -7.21
C ARG A 475 -12.72 26.27 -5.81
N THR A 476 -12.35 27.24 -5.01
CA THR A 476 -11.76 27.01 -3.68
C THR A 476 -12.36 27.96 -2.65
N ILE A 477 -13.69 27.90 -2.53
CA ILE A 477 -14.40 28.66 -1.49
C ILE A 477 -14.04 28.09 -0.13
N GLY A 478 -13.60 28.98 0.76
CA GLY A 478 -13.12 28.66 2.11
C GLY A 478 -11.94 29.56 2.52
N ASP A 479 -11.16 29.11 3.49
CA ASP A 479 -9.96 29.82 3.97
C ASP A 479 -8.73 29.36 3.18
N ALA A 480 -8.40 30.05 2.09
CA ALA A 480 -7.23 29.81 1.25
C ALA A 480 -6.23 30.96 1.37
N ASP A 481 -4.98 30.67 1.67
CA ASP A 481 -3.89 31.66 1.73
C ASP A 481 -2.97 31.60 0.49
N GLY A 482 -2.00 32.50 0.44
CA GLY A 482 -1.02 32.61 -0.66
C GLY A 482 -0.03 31.46 -0.77
N SER A 483 -0.07 30.45 0.11
CA SER A 483 0.74 29.24 -0.01
C SER A 483 0.25 28.29 -1.12
N ASN A 484 -1.01 28.45 -1.55
CA ASN A 484 -1.61 27.62 -2.59
C ASN A 484 -1.26 28.14 -3.99
N GLN A 485 -1.18 27.23 -4.96
CA GLN A 485 -1.07 27.54 -6.39
C GLN A 485 -2.22 26.86 -7.13
N PHE A 486 -3.39 27.50 -7.15
CA PHE A 486 -4.57 27.01 -7.85
C PHE A 486 -4.56 27.41 -9.33
N TRP A 487 -5.22 26.61 -10.16
CA TRP A 487 -5.36 26.85 -11.58
C TRP A 487 -6.37 27.98 -11.86
N THR A 488 -5.89 29.00 -12.59
CA THR A 488 -6.69 30.16 -13.04
C THR A 488 -6.58 30.39 -14.55
N GLY A 489 -6.27 29.32 -15.31
CA GLY A 489 -6.13 29.35 -16.78
C GLY A 489 -4.70 29.11 -17.28
N THR A 490 -3.69 29.12 -16.41
CA THR A 490 -2.28 28.84 -16.75
C THR A 490 -1.57 28.11 -15.64
N ASN A 491 -0.55 27.30 -16.00
CA ASN A 491 0.31 26.62 -15.03
C ASN A 491 1.16 27.61 -14.25
N GLY A 492 1.17 27.48 -12.92
CA GLY A 492 2.11 28.15 -12.05
C GLY A 492 3.48 27.46 -12.02
N SER A 493 4.44 28.06 -11.31
CA SER A 493 5.85 27.60 -11.30
C SER A 493 6.07 26.17 -10.79
N ARG A 494 5.21 25.69 -9.89
CA ARG A 494 5.32 24.33 -9.33
C ARG A 494 4.97 23.23 -10.34
N CYS A 495 4.22 23.56 -11.39
CA CYS A 495 3.74 22.57 -12.35
C CYS A 495 4.84 21.91 -13.17
N SER A 496 6.03 22.52 -13.27
CA SER A 496 7.18 21.89 -13.92
C SER A 496 7.60 20.56 -13.25
N SER A 497 7.32 20.40 -11.96
CA SER A 497 7.60 19.17 -11.20
C SER A 497 6.59 18.05 -11.46
N TYR A 498 5.46 18.35 -12.10
CA TYR A 498 4.35 17.43 -12.35
C TYR A 498 4.08 17.24 -13.86
N ALA A 499 5.07 17.59 -14.70
CA ALA A 499 4.97 17.44 -16.15
C ALA A 499 5.38 16.05 -16.61
N GLY A 500 4.69 15.53 -17.64
CA GLY A 500 4.96 14.23 -18.26
C GLY A 500 4.16 13.08 -17.67
N ALA A 501 4.50 11.85 -18.07
CA ALA A 501 3.75 10.66 -17.69
C ALA A 501 3.88 10.37 -16.19
N LEU A 502 2.75 10.07 -15.54
CA LEU A 502 2.70 9.59 -14.16
C LEU A 502 3.17 8.14 -14.11
N ARG A 503 4.03 7.83 -13.14
CA ARG A 503 4.42 6.48 -12.75
C ARG A 503 4.31 6.35 -11.24
N TRP A 504 3.95 5.16 -10.78
CA TRP A 504 3.86 4.89 -9.37
C TRP A 504 4.31 3.48 -9.02
N SER A 505 4.71 3.27 -7.79
CA SER A 505 5.02 1.97 -7.22
C SER A 505 4.99 2.04 -5.69
N PHE A 506 4.87 0.90 -5.04
CA PHE A 506 5.15 0.82 -3.62
C PHE A 506 6.62 0.50 -3.38
N ALA A 507 7.27 1.26 -2.53
CA ALA A 507 8.59 0.94 -2.00
C ALA A 507 8.50 -0.30 -1.07
N SER A 508 9.64 -0.90 -0.73
CA SER A 508 9.69 -2.08 0.14
C SER A 508 9.06 -1.85 1.52
N ASP A 509 9.19 -0.63 2.04
CA ASP A 509 8.59 -0.19 3.31
C ASP A 509 7.07 0.12 3.20
N GLY A 510 6.49 -0.02 2.02
CA GLY A 510 5.08 0.24 1.74
C GLY A 510 4.75 1.69 1.37
N ARG A 511 5.73 2.60 1.38
CA ARG A 511 5.48 3.98 0.93
C ARG A 511 5.10 4.01 -0.54
N LEU A 512 4.12 4.81 -0.87
CA LEU A 512 3.80 5.15 -2.25
C LEU A 512 4.86 6.10 -2.81
N VAL A 513 5.44 5.71 -3.94
CA VAL A 513 6.37 6.54 -4.72
C VAL A 513 5.68 6.91 -6.02
N VAL A 514 5.53 8.21 -6.25
CA VAL A 514 4.96 8.75 -7.49
C VAL A 514 6.00 9.65 -8.17
N THR A 515 6.18 9.47 -9.46
CA THR A 515 7.10 10.26 -10.28
C THR A 515 6.42 10.75 -11.55
N PHE A 516 6.85 11.91 -12.05
CA PHE A 516 6.39 12.51 -13.29
C PHE A 516 7.55 12.68 -14.25
N GLY A 517 7.31 12.47 -15.53
CA GLY A 517 8.35 12.53 -16.55
C GLY A 517 9.27 11.30 -16.48
N GLY A 518 10.24 11.26 -17.35
CA GLY A 518 11.18 10.17 -17.52
C GLY A 518 11.15 9.73 -18.98
N ALA A 519 12.34 9.59 -19.58
CA ALA A 519 12.47 9.06 -20.92
C ALA A 519 11.76 7.70 -21.01
N GLN A 520 11.00 7.54 -22.07
CA GLN A 520 10.43 6.25 -22.49
C GLN A 520 11.53 5.22 -22.71
#